data_a74f62d55769cfd11422d3118b8b2a7b
#
_entry.id   a74f62d55769cfd11422d3118b8b2a7b
#
_cell.length_a   1.000
_cell.length_b   1.000
_cell.length_c   1.000
_cell.angle_alpha   90.00
_cell.angle_beta   90.00
_cell.angle_gamma   90.00
#
_symmetry.space_group_name_H-M   'P 1'
#
loop_
_entity.id
_entity.type
_entity.pdbx_description
1 polymer ?
#
loop_
_entity_poly.entity_id
_entity_poly.type
_entity_poly.pdbx_seq_one_letter_code
_entity_poly.pdbx_strand_id
1 'polypeptide(L)'
;MSASKLSTQSAVARRSAEAELRGLIAKFTPAHQRLIGTTRRWLRKRLPTAYQVVYDYRDCFVISYSPDERGYEGVFAIRASADGVRLYLNRGKGLPDPEKLLRGSGKQTRWIDVEGASTLARPAVACLVDEAMVRNRVPFASTGRGPVVIRSASAKKR
;
A
#
# COMPACT_ATOMS: atom_id res chain seq x y z
N MET A 1 8.59 -10.95 -22.80
CA MET A 1 8.26 -11.70 -22.06
C MET A 1 8.16 -11.57 -20.58
N SER A 2 8.49 -10.44 -20.02
CA SER A 2 8.21 -10.26 -18.61
C SER A 2 6.72 -10.39 -18.29
N ALA A 3 5.86 -10.02 -19.23
CA ALA A 3 4.43 -10.15 -19.03
C ALA A 3 3.99 -11.60 -18.85
N SER A 4 4.62 -12.53 -19.59
CA SER A 4 4.24 -13.92 -19.45
C SER A 4 4.70 -14.50 -18.13
N LYS A 5 5.80 -14.02 -17.56
CA LYS A 5 6.21 -14.46 -16.24
C LYS A 5 5.24 -14.03 -15.16
N LEU A 6 4.70 -12.82 -15.29
CA LEU A 6 3.72 -12.38 -14.32
C LEU A 6 2.46 -13.20 -14.36
N SER A 7 2.04 -13.61 -15.55
CA SER A 7 0.84 -14.39 -15.70
C SER A 7 1.01 -15.84 -15.29
N THR A 8 2.26 -16.31 -15.09
CA THR A 8 2.47 -17.70 -14.71
C THR A 8 2.22 -17.96 -13.23
N GLN A 9 2.06 -16.93 -12.42
CA GLN A 9 1.71 -17.17 -11.04
C GLN A 9 0.35 -17.86 -11.00
N SER A 10 0.32 -19.04 -10.41
CA SER A 10 -0.87 -19.87 -10.46
C SER A 10 -2.03 -19.22 -9.70
N ALA A 11 -3.24 -19.59 -10.11
CA ALA A 11 -4.43 -19.14 -9.39
C ALA A 11 -4.39 -19.61 -7.94
N VAL A 12 -3.82 -20.78 -7.70
CA VAL A 12 -3.69 -21.30 -6.33
C VAL A 12 -2.77 -20.40 -5.51
N ALA A 13 -1.62 -20.00 -6.07
CA ALA A 13 -0.69 -19.14 -5.35
C ALA A 13 -1.31 -17.78 -5.05
N ARG A 14 -2.06 -17.23 -6.00
CA ARG A 14 -2.74 -15.95 -5.80
C ARG A 14 -3.78 -16.02 -4.70
N ARG A 15 -4.60 -17.07 -4.70
CA ARG A 15 -5.62 -17.25 -3.67
C ARG A 15 -4.98 -17.47 -2.31
N SER A 16 -3.86 -18.18 -2.27
CA SER A 16 -3.14 -18.41 -1.01
C SER A 16 -2.61 -17.10 -0.44
N ALA A 17 -2.03 -16.24 -1.26
CA ALA A 17 -1.52 -14.95 -0.82
C ALA A 17 -2.65 -14.05 -0.32
N GLU A 18 -3.78 -14.01 -1.06
CA GLU A 18 -4.93 -13.25 -0.63
C GLU A 18 -5.50 -13.77 0.70
N ALA A 19 -5.55 -15.10 0.86
CA ALA A 19 -6.04 -15.69 2.09
C ALA A 19 -5.13 -15.36 3.26
N GLU A 20 -3.83 -15.37 3.02
CA GLU A 20 -2.86 -15.03 4.07
C GLU A 20 -3.01 -13.58 4.49
N LEU A 21 -3.18 -12.68 3.54
CA LEU A 21 -3.41 -11.28 3.86
C LEU A 21 -4.70 -11.10 4.64
N ARG A 22 -5.77 -11.78 4.23
CA ARG A 22 -7.03 -11.71 4.98
C ARG A 22 -6.84 -12.19 6.42
N GLY A 23 -5.99 -13.21 6.62
CA GLY A 23 -5.67 -13.66 7.97
C GLY A 23 -4.98 -12.63 8.81
N LEU A 24 -4.07 -11.85 8.21
CA LEU A 24 -3.43 -10.76 8.92
C LEU A 24 -4.43 -9.68 9.30
N ILE A 25 -5.31 -9.33 8.38
CA ILE A 25 -6.33 -8.32 8.61
C ILE A 25 -7.30 -8.78 9.71
N ALA A 26 -7.63 -10.06 9.73
CA ALA A 26 -8.59 -10.60 10.68
C ALA A 26 -8.14 -10.48 12.13
N LYS A 27 -6.86 -10.25 12.37
CA LYS A 27 -6.34 -10.07 13.74
C LYS A 27 -6.71 -8.73 14.34
N PHE A 28 -7.24 -7.82 13.54
CA PHE A 28 -7.57 -6.47 14.00
C PHE A 28 -9.04 -6.40 14.41
N THR A 29 -9.39 -5.31 15.11
CA THR A 29 -10.80 -5.08 15.46
C THR A 29 -11.63 -4.90 14.19
N PRO A 30 -12.94 -5.15 14.27
CA PRO A 30 -13.79 -4.91 13.09
C PRO A 30 -13.67 -3.51 12.52
N ALA A 31 -13.53 -2.50 13.37
CA ALA A 31 -13.37 -1.12 12.89
C ALA A 31 -12.08 -0.97 12.09
N HIS A 32 -10.98 -1.50 12.61
CA HIS A 32 -9.72 -1.44 11.90
C HIS A 32 -9.76 -2.25 10.60
N GLN A 33 -10.43 -3.40 10.63
CA GLN A 33 -10.58 -4.20 9.42
C GLN A 33 -11.28 -3.40 8.33
N ARG A 34 -12.31 -2.66 8.70
CA ARG A 34 -13.01 -1.81 7.73
C ARG A 34 -12.12 -0.70 7.18
N LEU A 35 -11.31 -0.07 8.04
CA LEU A 35 -10.37 0.95 7.58
C LEU A 35 -9.34 0.40 6.62
N ILE A 36 -8.79 -0.77 6.94
CA ILE A 36 -7.81 -1.41 6.06
C ILE A 36 -8.46 -1.72 4.71
N GLY A 37 -9.65 -2.29 4.73
CA GLY A 37 -10.36 -2.63 3.51
C GLY A 37 -10.71 -1.42 2.67
N THR A 38 -11.19 -0.37 3.30
CA THR A 38 -11.53 0.88 2.61
C THR A 38 -10.29 1.48 1.94
N THR A 39 -9.18 1.51 2.67
CA THR A 39 -7.94 2.08 2.14
C THR A 39 -7.40 1.24 0.98
N ARG A 40 -7.46 -0.09 1.12
CA ARG A 40 -7.04 -0.99 0.04
C ARG A 40 -7.87 -0.78 -1.22
N ARG A 41 -9.19 -0.70 -1.08
CA ARG A 41 -10.07 -0.49 -2.24
C ARG A 41 -9.80 0.85 -2.90
N TRP A 42 -9.57 1.87 -2.10
CA TRP A 42 -9.30 3.21 -2.62
C TRP A 42 -8.02 3.22 -3.45
N LEU A 43 -6.95 2.61 -2.93
CA LEU A 43 -5.69 2.53 -3.66
C LEU A 43 -5.79 1.60 -4.87
N ARG A 44 -6.54 0.50 -4.75
CA ARG A 44 -6.69 -0.43 -5.87
C ARG A 44 -7.34 0.25 -7.07
N LYS A 45 -8.30 1.13 -6.81
CA LYS A 45 -8.94 1.87 -7.88
C LYS A 45 -7.96 2.79 -8.61
N ARG A 46 -7.02 3.35 -7.88
CA ARG A 46 -6.04 4.27 -8.47
C ARG A 46 -4.85 3.56 -9.05
N LEU A 47 -4.52 2.41 -8.50
CA LEU A 47 -3.32 1.66 -8.89
C LEU A 47 -3.69 0.20 -9.13
N PRO A 48 -4.52 -0.07 -10.14
CA PRO A 48 -5.03 -1.44 -10.33
C PRO A 48 -3.94 -2.44 -10.70
N THR A 49 -2.84 -1.99 -11.27
CA THR A 49 -1.76 -2.88 -11.68
C THR A 49 -0.64 -3.00 -10.66
N ALA A 50 -0.73 -2.26 -9.55
CA ALA A 50 0.34 -2.28 -8.55
C ALA A 50 0.41 -3.63 -7.85
N TYR A 51 1.62 -4.10 -7.65
CA TYR A 51 1.85 -5.23 -6.76
C TYR A 51 1.59 -4.78 -5.35
N GLN A 52 0.92 -5.61 -4.57
CA GLN A 52 0.73 -5.36 -3.16
C GLN A 52 1.70 -6.26 -2.42
N VAL A 53 2.84 -5.72 -2.06
CA VAL A 53 3.88 -6.48 -1.38
C VAL A 53 3.69 -6.32 0.12
N VAL A 54 3.35 -7.40 0.78
CA VAL A 54 2.97 -7.39 2.19
C VAL A 54 4.15 -7.79 3.05
N TYR A 55 4.48 -6.93 4.02
CA TYR A 55 5.53 -7.20 4.99
C TYR A 55 4.87 -7.44 6.35
N ASP A 56 5.00 -8.64 6.84
CA ASP A 56 4.39 -9.05 8.10
C ASP A 56 5.38 -8.85 9.23
N TYR A 57 5.25 -7.73 9.93
CA TYR A 57 6.06 -7.46 11.10
C TYR A 57 5.34 -7.98 12.36
N ARG A 58 6.07 -7.95 13.46
CA ARG A 58 5.51 -8.47 14.70
C ARG A 58 4.28 -7.71 15.16
N ASP A 59 4.34 -6.39 15.16
CA ASP A 59 3.29 -5.56 15.75
C ASP A 59 2.46 -4.82 14.72
N CYS A 60 2.73 -5.03 13.46
CA CYS A 60 1.99 -4.39 12.38
C CYS A 60 2.23 -5.15 11.09
N PHE A 61 1.48 -4.80 10.06
CA PHE A 61 1.87 -5.20 8.72
C PHE A 61 1.82 -3.99 7.81
N VAL A 62 2.54 -4.09 6.70
CA VAL A 62 2.63 -3.03 5.71
C VAL A 62 2.33 -3.62 4.35
N ILE A 63 1.46 -2.97 3.58
CA ILE A 63 1.23 -3.33 2.18
C ILE A 63 1.87 -2.25 1.34
N SER A 64 2.92 -2.59 0.63
CA SER A 64 3.61 -1.64 -0.24
C SER A 64 3.06 -1.78 -1.66
N TYR A 65 2.67 -0.65 -2.24
CA TYR A 65 2.16 -0.61 -3.61
C TYR A 65 3.31 -0.26 -4.54
N SER A 66 3.70 -1.21 -5.36
CA SER A 66 4.95 -1.16 -6.10
C SER A 66 4.72 -1.55 -7.55
N PRO A 67 5.56 -1.04 -8.48
CA PRO A 67 5.45 -1.48 -9.88
C PRO A 67 5.92 -2.91 -10.11
N ASP A 68 6.63 -3.50 -9.17
CA ASP A 68 7.09 -4.88 -9.32
C ASP A 68 7.09 -5.61 -7.97
N GLU A 69 7.42 -6.90 -8.02
CA GLU A 69 7.34 -7.77 -6.85
C GLU A 69 8.43 -7.52 -5.82
N ARG A 70 9.48 -6.79 -6.17
CA ARG A 70 10.57 -6.55 -5.23
C ARG A 70 10.19 -5.55 -4.15
N GLY A 71 9.30 -4.63 -4.46
CA GLY A 71 8.84 -3.65 -3.50
C GLY A 71 9.76 -2.46 -3.29
N TYR A 72 10.94 -2.45 -3.90
CA TYR A 72 11.90 -1.37 -3.67
C TYR A 72 11.43 -0.04 -4.24
N GLU A 73 10.61 -0.08 -5.26
CA GLU A 73 10.10 1.12 -5.92
C GLU A 73 8.69 1.44 -5.46
N GLY A 74 8.34 1.02 -4.27
CA GLY A 74 7.02 1.32 -3.72
C GLY A 74 6.80 2.81 -3.62
N VAL A 75 5.61 3.23 -4.01
CA VAL A 75 5.23 4.65 -3.99
C VAL A 75 4.34 4.95 -2.80
N PHE A 76 3.43 4.04 -2.50
CA PHE A 76 2.50 4.17 -1.39
C PHE A 76 2.54 2.90 -0.56
N ALA A 77 2.15 3.03 0.69
CA ALA A 77 2.01 1.87 1.56
C ALA A 77 0.89 2.09 2.56
N ILE A 78 0.25 1.00 2.93
CA ILE A 78 -0.71 0.99 4.04
C ILE A 78 -0.01 0.34 5.21
N ARG A 79 0.04 1.03 6.34
CA ARG A 79 0.53 0.43 7.57
C ARG A 79 -0.63 0.26 8.53
N ALA A 80 -0.82 -0.96 8.98
CA ALA A 80 -1.87 -1.28 9.95
C ALA A 80 -1.24 -1.79 11.24
N SER A 81 -1.59 -1.16 12.34
CA SER A 81 -1.13 -1.54 13.67
C SER A 81 -2.26 -1.33 14.66
N ALA A 82 -2.03 -1.68 15.92
CA ALA A 82 -3.02 -1.43 16.95
C ALA A 82 -3.35 0.06 17.08
N ASP A 83 -2.41 0.93 16.70
CA ASP A 83 -2.62 2.37 16.79
C ASP A 83 -3.51 2.92 15.68
N GLY A 84 -3.71 2.19 14.62
CA GLY A 84 -4.54 2.65 13.51
C GLY A 84 -3.98 2.32 12.15
N VAL A 85 -4.52 3.00 11.15
CA VAL A 85 -4.16 2.77 9.76
C VAL A 85 -3.56 4.05 9.19
N ARG A 86 -2.41 3.91 8.56
CA ARG A 86 -1.72 5.04 7.92
C ARG A 86 -1.54 4.77 6.44
N LEU A 87 -1.71 5.81 5.66
CA LEU A 87 -1.37 5.79 4.25
C LEU A 87 -0.05 6.51 4.08
N TYR A 88 0.99 5.76 3.73
CA TYR A 88 2.32 6.32 3.54
C TYR A 88 2.54 6.72 2.10
N LEU A 89 3.16 7.88 1.93
CA LEU A 89 3.67 8.33 0.65
C LEU A 89 5.19 8.27 0.78
N ASN A 90 5.80 7.32 0.11
CA ASN A 90 7.22 7.01 0.34
C ASN A 90 8.15 8.15 -0.04
N ARG A 91 7.72 9.02 -0.94
CA ARG A 91 8.46 10.23 -1.31
C ARG A 91 7.60 11.45 -1.09
N GLY A 92 6.95 11.50 0.08
CA GLY A 92 6.01 12.56 0.38
C GLY A 92 6.63 13.90 0.71
N LYS A 93 7.91 13.91 1.09
CA LYS A 93 8.57 15.17 1.39
C LYS A 93 8.59 16.06 0.16
N GLY A 94 8.18 17.31 0.34
CA GLY A 94 8.18 18.27 -0.77
C GLY A 94 6.93 18.27 -1.60
N LEU A 95 5.97 17.39 -1.32
CA LEU A 95 4.68 17.48 -2.00
C LEU A 95 3.93 18.72 -1.52
N PRO A 96 3.18 19.38 -2.43
CA PRO A 96 2.34 20.50 -1.99
C PRO A 96 1.25 20.00 -1.06
N ASP A 97 1.22 20.56 0.13
CA ASP A 97 0.33 20.09 1.19
C ASP A 97 -0.29 21.32 1.88
N PRO A 98 -1.16 22.04 1.17
CA PRO A 98 -1.72 23.28 1.72
C PRO A 98 -2.58 23.07 2.96
N GLU A 99 -3.18 21.89 3.12
CA GLU A 99 -4.01 21.60 4.29
C GLU A 99 -3.24 20.92 5.41
N LYS A 100 -1.94 20.73 5.22
CA LYS A 100 -1.05 20.17 6.23
C LYS A 100 -1.52 18.80 6.71
N LEU A 101 -1.85 17.94 5.76
CA LEU A 101 -2.31 16.58 6.05
C LEU A 101 -1.16 15.61 6.28
N LEU A 102 0.00 15.90 5.70
CA LEU A 102 1.12 14.98 5.77
C LEU A 102 1.83 15.10 7.10
N ARG A 103 2.14 13.94 7.67
CA ARG A 103 2.86 13.84 8.94
C ARG A 103 4.19 13.16 8.72
N GLY A 104 5.09 13.37 9.65
CA GLY A 104 6.40 12.74 9.63
C GLY A 104 7.52 13.72 9.40
N SER A 105 8.73 13.34 9.80
CA SER A 105 9.91 14.19 9.70
C SER A 105 11.10 13.47 9.08
N GLY A 106 10.86 12.28 8.51
CA GLY A 106 11.94 11.52 7.88
C GLY A 106 12.47 12.21 6.63
N LYS A 107 13.47 11.60 6.04
CA LYS A 107 14.14 12.19 4.89
C LYS A 107 13.25 12.29 3.66
N GLN A 108 12.35 11.33 3.48
CA GLN A 108 11.48 11.31 2.30
C GLN A 108 10.05 10.93 2.62
N THR A 109 9.84 10.01 3.55
CA THR A 109 8.54 9.41 3.78
C THR A 109 7.62 10.31 4.60
N ARG A 110 6.37 10.41 4.17
CA ARG A 110 5.31 11.09 4.92
C ARG A 110 4.08 10.19 4.95
N TRP A 111 3.16 10.45 5.87
CA TRP A 111 1.95 9.64 5.93
C TRP A 111 0.74 10.49 6.28
N ILE A 112 -0.43 9.90 6.00
CA ILE A 112 -1.72 10.47 6.37
C ILE A 112 -2.38 9.44 7.28
N ASP A 113 -2.90 9.91 8.42
CA ASP A 113 -3.69 9.04 9.30
C ASP A 113 -5.06 8.85 8.67
N VAL A 114 -5.46 7.59 8.45
CA VAL A 114 -6.76 7.27 7.86
C VAL A 114 -7.72 6.96 8.99
N GLU A 115 -8.66 7.87 9.20
CA GLU A 115 -9.61 7.75 10.31
C GLU A 115 -10.96 7.20 9.86
N GLY A 116 -11.20 7.17 8.56
CA GLY A 116 -12.44 6.66 8.00
C GLY A 116 -12.46 6.91 6.50
N ALA A 117 -13.55 6.51 5.88
CA ALA A 117 -13.73 6.77 4.45
C ALA A 117 -13.69 8.27 4.15
N SER A 118 -14.11 9.11 5.10
CA SER A 118 -14.11 10.55 4.92
C SER A 118 -12.71 11.12 4.73
N THR A 119 -11.69 10.50 5.35
CA THR A 119 -10.32 10.93 5.13
C THR A 119 -9.93 10.80 3.66
N LEU A 120 -10.23 9.64 3.09
CA LEU A 120 -9.87 9.37 1.70
C LEU A 120 -10.76 10.11 0.71
N ALA A 121 -11.92 10.57 1.14
CA ALA A 121 -12.81 11.34 0.29
C ALA A 121 -12.40 12.81 0.16
N ARG A 122 -11.45 13.26 0.95
CA ARG A 122 -11.00 14.66 0.88
C ARG A 122 -10.27 14.91 -0.43
N PRO A 123 -10.65 15.94 -1.18
CA PRO A 123 -9.94 16.24 -2.44
C PRO A 123 -8.44 16.47 -2.24
N ALA A 124 -8.05 17.02 -1.09
CA ALA A 124 -6.63 17.26 -0.81
C ALA A 124 -5.84 15.95 -0.77
N VAL A 125 -6.43 14.86 -0.28
CA VAL A 125 -5.75 13.56 -0.26
C VAL A 125 -5.55 13.04 -1.68
N ALA A 126 -6.58 13.15 -2.51
CA ALA A 126 -6.47 12.74 -3.91
C ALA A 126 -5.39 13.54 -4.63
N CYS A 127 -5.32 14.84 -4.37
CA CYS A 127 -4.29 15.68 -4.98
C CYS A 127 -2.88 15.25 -4.58
N LEU A 128 -2.68 14.91 -3.31
CA LEU A 128 -1.38 14.45 -2.85
C LEU A 128 -0.98 13.15 -3.53
N VAL A 129 -1.91 12.23 -3.65
CA VAL A 129 -1.64 10.94 -4.28
C VAL A 129 -1.35 11.12 -5.76
N ASP A 130 -2.15 11.96 -6.45
CA ASP A 130 -1.94 12.21 -7.86
C ASP A 130 -0.58 12.86 -8.11
N GLU A 131 -0.20 13.81 -7.27
CA GLU A 131 1.10 14.47 -7.41
C GLU A 131 2.25 13.48 -7.17
N ALA A 132 2.10 12.62 -6.19
CA ALA A 132 3.11 11.59 -5.94
C ALA A 132 3.26 10.65 -7.13
N MET A 133 2.15 10.33 -7.80
CA MET A 133 2.20 9.49 -9.00
C MET A 133 2.93 10.19 -10.14
N VAL A 134 2.69 11.49 -10.32
CA VAL A 134 3.39 12.26 -11.36
C VAL A 134 4.89 12.23 -11.13
N ARG A 135 5.33 12.26 -9.88
CA ARG A 135 6.75 12.28 -9.55
C ARG A 135 7.40 10.91 -9.52
N ASN A 136 6.62 9.88 -9.69
CA ASN A 136 7.14 8.51 -9.65
C ASN A 136 8.01 8.25 -10.87
N ARG A 137 9.20 7.67 -10.62
CA ARG A 137 10.18 7.45 -11.69
C ARG A 137 9.96 6.15 -12.45
N VAL A 138 9.48 5.12 -11.75
CA VAL A 138 9.31 3.81 -12.34
C VAL A 138 7.82 3.61 -12.60
N PRO A 139 7.40 3.54 -13.87
CA PRO A 139 5.99 3.49 -14.17
C PRO A 139 5.36 2.17 -13.75
N PHE A 140 4.08 2.23 -13.43
CA PHE A 140 3.27 1.04 -13.22
C PHE A 140 2.82 0.50 -14.56
N ALA A 141 2.56 -0.80 -14.62
CA ALA A 141 2.02 -1.40 -15.83
C ALA A 141 0.70 -0.74 -16.20
N SER A 142 0.42 -0.67 -17.48
CA SER A 142 -0.80 -0.02 -17.96
C SER A 142 -2.01 -0.96 -17.98
N THR A 143 -1.77 -2.28 -17.94
CA THR A 143 -2.85 -3.26 -17.99
C THR A 143 -2.56 -4.40 -17.01
N GLY A 144 -3.61 -5.13 -16.68
CA GLY A 144 -3.50 -6.28 -15.79
C GLY A 144 -3.86 -5.92 -14.36
N ARG A 145 -3.75 -6.89 -13.51
CA ARG A 145 -4.04 -6.74 -12.09
C ARG A 145 -2.85 -7.18 -11.27
N GLY A 146 -2.35 -6.29 -10.44
CA GLY A 146 -1.19 -6.60 -9.62
C GLY A 146 -1.53 -7.62 -8.54
N PRO A 147 -0.66 -8.59 -8.33
CA PRO A 147 -0.90 -9.62 -7.31
C PRO A 147 -0.49 -9.17 -5.92
N VAL A 148 -0.99 -9.92 -4.93
CA VAL A 148 -0.51 -9.81 -3.56
C VAL A 148 0.69 -10.74 -3.42
N VAL A 149 1.76 -10.22 -2.84
CA VAL A 149 2.98 -10.98 -2.57
C VAL A 149 3.27 -10.88 -1.08
N ILE A 150 3.35 -12.01 -0.40
CA ILE A 150 3.59 -12.02 1.04
C ILE A 150 5.07 -12.21 1.33
N ARG A 151 5.61 -11.37 2.20
CA ARG A 151 6.98 -11.50 2.68
C ARG A 151 6.98 -11.43 4.19
N SER A 152 7.86 -12.20 4.80
CA SER A 152 8.00 -12.17 6.26
C SER A 152 9.16 -11.25 6.60
N ALA A 153 8.83 -10.05 7.04
CA ALA A 153 9.85 -9.06 7.37
C ALA A 153 10.63 -9.46 8.62
N SER A 154 10.00 -10.16 9.55
CA SER A 154 10.69 -10.55 10.77
C SER A 154 11.82 -11.52 10.50
N ALA A 155 11.75 -12.30 9.42
CA ALA A 155 12.81 -13.23 9.08
C ALA A 155 14.09 -12.54 8.64
N LYS A 156 14.00 -11.28 8.25
CA LYS A 156 15.15 -10.52 7.78
C LYS A 156 15.86 -9.77 8.87
N LYS A 157 15.34 -9.77 10.04
CA LYS A 157 15.89 -8.98 11.14
C LYS A 157 16.87 -9.78 11.95
N ARG A 158 17.80 -10.27 11.34
CA ARG A 158 18.75 -11.10 12.06
C ARG A 158 20.07 -10.51 12.20
#